data_12c37d53ac70d54b72d2adedc13f4236
#
_entry.id   12c37d53ac70d54b72d2adedc13f4236
#
_cell.length_a   1.000
_cell.length_b   1.000
_cell.length_c   1.000
_cell.angle_alpha   90.00
_cell.angle_beta   90.00
_cell.angle_gamma   90.00
#
_symmetry.space_group_name_H-M   'P 1'
#
loop_
_entity.id
_entity.type
_entity.pdbx_description
1 polymer ?
#
loop_
_entity_poly.entity_id
_entity_poly.type
_entity_poly.pdbx_seq_one_letter_code
_entity_poly.pdbx_strand_id
1 'polypeptide(L)'
;MPKILMEAQINKPFEHWVGVFDADKDDQLANGFTPIYRGHKLDDPGTIVLLMEGDPSKLEAFMSQPEKAKLIEESGHMVETMKISVLSD
;
A
#
# COMPACT_ATOMS: atom_id res chain seq x y z
N MET A 1 15.76 1.60 -9.12
CA MET A 1 14.34 1.96 -9.14
C MET A 1 14.01 2.92 -8.01
N PRO A 2 13.18 3.94 -8.25
CA PRO A 2 12.76 4.79 -7.14
C PRO A 2 11.95 4.02 -6.10
N LYS A 3 11.83 4.59 -4.92
CA LYS A 3 11.06 4.02 -3.84
C LYS A 3 9.82 4.86 -3.58
N ILE A 4 8.76 4.20 -3.20
CA ILE A 4 7.48 4.85 -2.89
C ILE A 4 7.20 4.60 -1.42
N LEU A 5 7.15 5.67 -0.64
CA LEU A 5 6.76 5.62 0.77
C LEU A 5 5.31 6.05 0.87
N MET A 6 4.49 5.20 1.46
CA MET A 6 3.07 5.47 1.64
C MET A 6 2.69 5.39 3.11
N GLU A 7 1.88 6.35 3.55
CA GLU A 7 1.28 6.37 4.86
C GLU A 7 -0.22 6.58 4.68
N ALA A 8 -1.04 5.81 5.40
CA ALA A 8 -2.49 5.94 5.30
C ALA A 8 -3.16 5.41 6.57
N GLN A 9 -4.39 5.88 6.82
CA GLN A 9 -5.20 5.34 7.90
C GLN A 9 -5.98 4.12 7.43
N ILE A 10 -6.26 3.22 8.36
CA ILE A 10 -7.09 2.04 8.12
C ILE A 10 -8.27 2.04 9.09
N ASN A 11 -9.41 1.50 8.64
CA ASN A 11 -10.63 1.39 9.44
C ASN A 11 -10.94 -0.04 9.86
N LYS A 12 -9.95 -0.93 9.75
CA LYS A 12 -10.00 -2.32 10.23
C LYS A 12 -8.71 -2.62 10.98
N PRO A 13 -8.66 -3.69 11.79
CA PRO A 13 -7.44 -4.04 12.51
C PRO A 13 -6.24 -4.24 11.57
N PHE A 14 -5.06 -3.93 12.04
CA PHE A 14 -3.84 -4.06 11.25
C PHE A 14 -3.66 -5.49 10.72
N GLU A 15 -3.96 -6.50 11.53
CA GLU A 15 -3.84 -7.91 11.14
C GLU A 15 -4.70 -8.23 9.92
N HIS A 16 -5.86 -7.61 9.81
CA HIS A 16 -6.72 -7.78 8.64
C HIS A 16 -6.09 -7.11 7.43
N TRP A 17 -5.65 -5.86 7.57
CA TRP A 17 -5.03 -5.12 6.48
C TRP A 17 -3.78 -5.82 5.95
N VAL A 18 -2.88 -6.24 6.84
CA VAL A 18 -1.62 -6.87 6.43
C VAL A 18 -1.86 -8.23 5.76
N GLY A 19 -2.88 -8.95 6.20
CA GLY A 19 -3.26 -10.21 5.56
C GLY A 19 -3.69 -10.01 4.11
N VAL A 20 -4.52 -9.00 3.86
CA VAL A 20 -4.95 -8.65 2.49
C VAL A 20 -3.77 -8.17 1.66
N PHE A 21 -2.93 -7.30 2.23
CA PHE A 21 -1.76 -6.78 1.54
C PHE A 21 -0.79 -7.90 1.14
N ASP A 22 -0.49 -8.81 2.05
CA ASP A 22 0.44 -9.90 1.79
C ASP A 22 -0.13 -10.90 0.77
N ALA A 23 -1.42 -11.14 0.80
CA ALA A 23 -2.08 -12.04 -0.17
C ALA A 23 -2.02 -11.47 -1.60
N ASP A 24 -1.85 -10.16 -1.75
CA ASP A 24 -1.77 -9.47 -3.04
C ASP A 24 -0.35 -9.39 -3.60
N LYS A 25 0.62 -9.95 -2.91
CA LYS A 25 2.05 -9.79 -3.25
C LYS A 25 2.38 -10.21 -4.68
N ASP A 26 1.84 -11.32 -5.15
CA ASP A 26 2.14 -11.81 -6.49
C ASP A 26 1.65 -10.83 -7.56
N ASP A 27 0.48 -10.23 -7.35
CA ASP A 27 -0.06 -9.23 -8.26
C ASP A 27 0.77 -7.94 -8.22
N GLN A 28 1.21 -7.53 -7.04
CA GLN A 28 2.10 -6.38 -6.88
C GLN A 28 3.39 -6.58 -7.68
N LEU A 29 4.02 -7.73 -7.53
CA LEU A 29 5.25 -8.06 -8.26
C LEU A 29 5.01 -8.10 -9.77
N ALA A 30 3.89 -8.70 -10.20
CA ALA A 30 3.54 -8.79 -11.62
C ALA A 30 3.34 -7.40 -12.25
N ASN A 31 2.98 -6.40 -11.46
CA ASN A 31 2.79 -5.02 -11.91
C ASN A 31 4.02 -4.12 -11.68
N GLY A 32 5.14 -4.71 -11.27
CA GLY A 32 6.40 -3.99 -11.13
C GLY A 32 6.61 -3.32 -9.77
N PHE A 33 5.82 -3.68 -8.76
CA PHE A 33 5.96 -3.15 -7.41
C PHE A 33 6.50 -4.19 -6.47
N THR A 34 7.64 -3.91 -5.85
CA THR A 34 8.28 -4.83 -4.91
C THR A 34 8.14 -4.28 -3.49
N PRO A 35 7.35 -4.92 -2.61
CA PRO A 35 7.25 -4.49 -1.22
C PRO A 35 8.59 -4.67 -0.50
N ILE A 36 9.03 -3.62 0.21
CA ILE A 36 10.27 -3.65 1.01
C ILE A 36 9.92 -3.70 2.50
N TYR A 37 8.95 -2.91 2.92
CA TYR A 37 8.54 -2.82 4.32
C TYR A 37 7.03 -2.55 4.38
N ARG A 38 6.36 -3.13 5.35
CA ARG A 38 5.00 -2.80 5.73
C ARG A 38 4.85 -2.93 7.24
N GLY A 39 4.13 -2.00 7.83
CA GLY A 39 3.89 -1.99 9.26
C GLY A 39 2.95 -0.86 9.63
N HIS A 40 2.89 -0.54 10.90
CA HIS A 40 2.11 0.58 11.39
C HIS A 40 2.97 1.42 12.34
N LYS A 41 2.53 2.63 12.64
CA LYS A 41 3.19 3.44 13.65
C LYS A 41 2.98 2.80 15.02
N LEU A 42 4.01 2.75 15.86
CA LEU A 42 3.90 2.14 17.19
C LEU A 42 2.89 2.86 18.06
N ASP A 43 2.82 4.18 17.95
CA ASP A 43 1.93 5.01 18.75
C ASP A 43 0.55 5.22 18.10
N ASP A 44 0.35 4.67 16.90
CA ASP A 44 -0.92 4.80 16.18
C ASP A 44 -1.11 3.60 15.24
N PRO A 45 -1.60 2.46 15.78
CA PRO A 45 -1.81 1.25 14.97
C PRO A 45 -2.84 1.41 13.85
N GLY A 46 -3.62 2.47 13.88
CA GLY A 46 -4.56 2.81 12.82
C GLY A 46 -3.90 3.49 11.62
N THR A 47 -2.61 3.77 11.68
CA THR A 47 -1.86 4.38 10.59
C THR A 47 -0.80 3.41 10.08
N ILE A 48 -1.00 2.92 8.85
CA ILE A 48 -0.06 2.01 8.21
C ILE A 48 1.03 2.80 7.48
N VAL A 49 2.19 2.17 7.38
CA VAL A 49 3.33 2.68 6.61
C VAL A 49 3.84 1.55 5.73
N LEU A 50 4.02 1.84 4.45
CA LEU A 50 4.64 0.86 3.56
C LEU A 50 5.67 1.53 2.66
N LEU A 51 6.67 0.74 2.28
CA LEU A 51 7.73 1.15 1.38
C LEU A 51 7.81 0.13 0.26
N MET A 52 7.76 0.60 -0.99
CA MET A 52 7.85 -0.25 -2.17
C MET A 52 8.88 0.31 -3.14
N GLU A 53 9.46 -0.57 -3.96
CA GLU A 53 10.18 -0.15 -5.15
C GLU A 53 9.25 -0.28 -6.36
N GLY A 54 9.32 0.70 -7.27
CA GLY A 54 8.51 0.66 -8.47
C GLY A 54 8.48 2.01 -9.16
N ASP A 55 7.82 2.05 -10.33
CA ASP A 55 7.63 3.26 -11.09
C ASP A 55 6.43 4.05 -10.54
N PRO A 56 6.67 5.23 -9.92
CA PRO A 56 5.55 5.98 -9.33
C PRO A 56 4.49 6.40 -10.35
N SER A 57 4.87 6.55 -11.62
CA SER A 57 3.93 6.96 -12.67
C SER A 57 2.88 5.90 -12.96
N LYS A 58 3.11 4.65 -12.53
CA LYS A 58 2.19 3.53 -12.74
C LYS A 58 1.32 3.23 -11.52
N LEU A 59 1.59 3.88 -10.40
CA LEU A 59 0.91 3.54 -9.14
C LEU A 59 -0.59 3.82 -9.20
N GLU A 60 -0.99 4.98 -9.71
CA GLU A 60 -2.40 5.35 -9.78
C GLU A 60 -3.19 4.36 -10.65
N ALA A 61 -2.66 4.03 -11.82
CA ALA A 61 -3.31 3.07 -12.71
C ALA A 61 -3.43 1.69 -12.07
N PHE A 62 -2.41 1.27 -11.32
CA PHE A 62 -2.44 0.00 -10.61
C PHE A 62 -3.53 -0.01 -9.53
N MET A 63 -3.59 1.03 -8.71
CA MET A 63 -4.55 1.10 -7.60
C MET A 63 -5.99 1.33 -8.08
N SER A 64 -6.19 1.92 -9.24
CA SER A 64 -7.53 2.24 -9.74
C SER A 64 -8.15 1.14 -10.60
N GLN A 65 -7.45 0.04 -10.84
CA GLN A 65 -8.06 -1.14 -11.46
C GLN A 65 -9.27 -1.57 -10.62
N PRO A 66 -10.45 -1.86 -11.21
CA PRO A 66 -11.66 -2.10 -10.44
C PRO A 66 -11.51 -3.18 -9.36
N GLU A 67 -10.86 -4.30 -9.68
CA GLU A 67 -10.64 -5.38 -8.72
C GLU A 67 -9.68 -4.95 -7.61
N LYS A 68 -8.64 -4.18 -7.95
CA LYS A 68 -7.67 -3.69 -6.99
C LYS A 68 -8.29 -2.65 -6.07
N ALA A 69 -9.07 -1.72 -6.60
CA ALA A 69 -9.76 -0.72 -5.81
C ALA A 69 -10.70 -1.35 -4.78
N LYS A 70 -11.42 -2.41 -5.20
CA LYS A 70 -12.29 -3.16 -4.31
C LYS A 70 -11.50 -3.85 -3.20
N LEU A 71 -10.37 -4.47 -3.55
CA LEU A 71 -9.50 -5.14 -2.57
C LEU A 71 -8.94 -4.16 -1.55
N ILE A 72 -8.51 -2.99 -2.01
CA ILE A 72 -8.01 -1.93 -1.13
C ILE A 72 -9.09 -1.49 -0.15
N GLU A 73 -10.32 -1.29 -0.63
CA GLU A 73 -11.44 -0.96 0.24
C GLU A 73 -11.72 -2.05 1.27
N GLU A 74 -11.75 -3.30 0.84
CA GLU A 74 -11.99 -4.44 1.74
C GLU A 74 -10.90 -4.60 2.80
N SER A 75 -9.67 -4.15 2.50
CA SER A 75 -8.56 -4.19 3.45
C SER A 75 -8.71 -3.19 4.60
N GLY A 76 -9.60 -2.22 4.45
CA GLY A 76 -9.77 -1.12 5.39
C GLY A 76 -8.90 0.09 5.09
N HIS A 77 -8.16 0.09 3.99
CA HIS A 77 -7.29 1.18 3.59
C HIS A 77 -8.13 2.39 3.17
N MET A 78 -7.98 3.49 3.89
CA MET A 78 -8.70 4.72 3.62
C MET A 78 -7.91 5.58 2.64
N VAL A 79 -8.22 5.42 1.36
CA VAL A 79 -7.46 6.05 0.25
C VAL A 79 -7.40 7.58 0.38
N GLU A 80 -8.45 8.20 0.89
CA GLU A 80 -8.51 9.65 1.06
C GLU A 80 -7.51 10.18 2.10
N THR A 81 -6.94 9.30 2.92
CA THR A 81 -5.95 9.68 3.93
C THR A 81 -4.50 9.44 3.49
N MET A 82 -4.31 8.90 2.29
CA MET A 82 -2.98 8.55 1.79
C MET A 82 -2.05 9.75 1.68
N LYS A 83 -0.82 9.55 2.15
CA LYS A 83 0.30 10.45 1.89
C LYS A 83 1.39 9.65 1.20
N ILE A 84 1.80 10.10 0.03
CA ILE A 84 2.78 9.41 -0.78
C ILE A 84 4.01 10.30 -0.95
N SER A 85 5.18 9.72 -0.69
CA SER A 85 6.47 10.36 -0.96
C SER A 85 7.25 9.48 -1.91
N VAL A 86 7.80 10.07 -2.95
CA VAL A 86 8.66 9.37 -3.90
C VAL A 86 10.10 9.66 -3.51
N LEU A 87 10.86 8.60 -3.29
CA LEU A 87 12.24 8.69 -2.80
C LEU A 87 13.20 8.26 -3.90
N SER A 88 14.39 8.84 -3.88
CA SER A 88 15.48 8.44 -4.78
C SER A 88 15.95 7.01 -4.47
N ASP A 89 16.65 6.45 -5.41
CA ASP A 89 17.28 5.14 -5.24
C ASP A 89 18.30 5.12 -4.11
#